data_148e7c3cb3bba2a645908daec50b2185
#
_entry.id   148e7c3cb3bba2a645908daec50b2185
#
_cell.length_a   1.000
_cell.length_b   1.000
_cell.length_c   1.000
_cell.angle_alpha   90.00
_cell.angle_beta   90.00
_cell.angle_gamma   90.00
#
_symmetry.space_group_name_H-M   'P 1'
#
loop_
_entity.id
_entity.type
_entity.pdbx_description
1 polymer ?
#
loop_
_entity_poly.entity_id
_entity_poly.type
_entity_poly.pdbx_seq_one_letter_code
_entity_poly.pdbx_strand_id
1 'polypeptide(L)'
;MKIEINRRGFIGMGAALAAAGYAGKARSADAIQGCPAITSTRSPNSLVRHLSIGCGGKAWGDVNELCTHPSIEMAAFCDVDSNRVAYAKSKFPKARFYRDWREMYEKEFDTCDSVCIGAPDHHHAAMAAAALSAGKHIYLEKPMAKTMAEAKLLRDLAAKADVVTQMGTQYNAYASDRQVVQMLRNKTLGPVEHVYLFSTRKGISRRRRLVPKAVPVPKYLDWDLWLGSAAERPYADGVYHPLIWRIWRDLGSGWIGDIGCHLIAAAWRGMELGTTPVKSVWAETITDAEDGVKDKVWPTAAHIVFDFDGVPASDGKPFKFEWFDGCSEPDNLAPANFRPPAEIDALFAKAPWKHRPHEGKAVKCRDGWILQPHGVDFAWAIRNNGSVVVPPTVGPAPTHYHEFMNCVISGKKAATDFAWSTYMRECVIAGEIAERVAGTKITWDANTRRFDSDAANAFLTRPYRKGWEIPGLA
;
A
#
# COMPACT_ATOMS: atom_id res chain seq x y z
N MET A 1 22.63 21.73 30.54
CA MET A 1 21.48 21.13 31.27
C MET A 1 20.84 20.16 30.28
N LYS A 2 21.10 18.83 30.47
CA LYS A 2 20.49 17.78 29.62
C LYS A 2 19.04 17.58 30.07
N ILE A 3 18.09 17.89 29.23
CA ILE A 3 16.69 17.56 29.49
C ILE A 3 16.46 16.17 28.88
N GLU A 4 16.40 15.15 29.73
CA GLU A 4 15.91 13.83 29.34
C GLU A 4 14.38 13.89 29.27
N ILE A 5 13.84 13.86 28.04
CA ILE A 5 12.40 13.80 27.82
C ILE A 5 12.00 12.32 27.76
N ASN A 6 11.36 11.83 28.82
CA ASN A 6 10.73 10.51 28.83
C ASN A 6 9.31 10.57 28.22
N ARG A 7 8.73 9.41 27.91
CA ARG A 7 7.40 9.28 27.27
C ARG A 7 6.28 10.05 27.97
N ARG A 8 6.35 10.21 29.29
CA ARG A 8 5.35 10.97 30.08
C ARG A 8 5.53 12.48 29.98
N GLY A 9 6.77 12.97 29.88
CA GLY A 9 7.05 14.39 29.67
C GLY A 9 6.61 14.89 28.29
N PHE A 10 6.64 14.01 27.27
CA PHE A 10 6.19 14.34 25.92
C PHE A 10 4.65 14.50 25.84
N ILE A 11 3.89 13.70 26.57
CA ILE A 11 2.42 13.83 26.66
C ILE A 11 2.05 15.15 27.35
N GLY A 12 2.83 15.58 28.35
CA GLY A 12 2.65 16.87 29.04
C GLY A 12 2.91 18.08 28.13
N MET A 13 3.87 18.01 27.21
CA MET A 13 4.12 19.09 26.24
C MET A 13 3.02 19.19 25.17
N GLY A 14 2.42 18.08 24.76
CA GLY A 14 1.25 18.09 23.87
C GLY A 14 0.05 18.80 24.49
N ALA A 15 -0.18 18.65 25.78
CA ALA A 15 -1.27 19.31 26.50
C ALA A 15 -1.03 20.81 26.75
N ALA A 16 0.24 21.22 26.96
CA ALA A 16 0.57 22.63 27.20
C ALA A 16 0.56 23.49 25.90
N LEU A 17 0.82 22.88 24.74
CA LEU A 17 0.74 23.55 23.44
C LEU A 17 -0.72 23.71 22.93
N ALA A 18 -1.67 22.93 23.44
CA ALA A 18 -3.09 23.04 23.13
C ALA A 18 -3.76 24.29 23.74
N ALA A 19 -3.10 25.00 24.69
CA ALA A 19 -3.65 26.16 25.38
C ALA A 19 -3.34 27.52 24.72
N ALA A 20 -2.49 27.56 23.67
CA ALA A 20 -2.22 28.78 22.90
C ALA A 20 -3.19 28.87 21.74
N GLY A 21 -4.33 29.53 21.95
CA GLY A 21 -5.41 29.68 20.99
C GLY A 21 -4.99 30.28 19.65
N TYR A 22 -5.27 29.54 18.56
CA TYR A 22 -5.33 30.07 17.22
C TYR A 22 -6.78 29.90 16.71
N ALA A 23 -7.58 30.96 16.87
CA ALA A 23 -8.93 31.06 16.32
C ALA A 23 -8.85 31.38 14.81
N GLY A 24 -8.41 30.41 14.01
CA GLY A 24 -8.68 30.38 12.59
C GLY A 24 -9.93 29.52 12.37
N LYS A 25 -10.94 29.99 11.64
CA LYS A 25 -12.09 29.18 11.24
C LYS A 25 -11.58 27.95 10.50
N ALA A 26 -11.35 26.87 11.25
CA ALA A 26 -11.17 25.55 10.68
C ALA A 26 -12.48 25.20 9.96
N ARG A 27 -12.45 25.05 8.63
CA ARG A 27 -13.43 24.20 7.96
C ARG A 27 -13.36 22.86 8.68
N SER A 28 -14.51 22.38 9.11
CA SER A 28 -14.66 21.13 9.84
C SER A 28 -13.71 20.09 9.26
N ALA A 29 -12.80 19.58 10.10
CA ALA A 29 -11.98 18.44 9.73
C ALA A 29 -12.96 17.39 9.21
N ASP A 30 -12.85 17.08 7.90
CA ASP A 30 -13.43 15.86 7.41
C ASP A 30 -12.74 14.76 8.21
N ALA A 31 -13.42 14.34 9.28
CA ALA A 31 -13.26 12.99 9.78
C ALA A 31 -13.17 12.12 8.53
N ILE A 32 -12.30 11.12 8.48
CA ILE A 32 -12.34 10.09 7.45
C ILE A 32 -13.81 9.93 7.15
N GLN A 33 -14.26 10.35 5.95
CA GLN A 33 -15.63 10.85 5.74
C GLN A 33 -16.67 9.92 6.39
N GLY A 34 -17.05 10.25 7.62
CA GLY A 34 -18.34 9.89 8.16
C GLY A 34 -18.69 8.42 8.33
N CYS A 35 -17.74 7.49 8.44
CA CYS A 35 -18.07 6.14 8.90
C CYS A 35 -18.27 6.16 10.42
N PRO A 36 -19.49 6.01 10.95
CA PRO A 36 -19.73 6.10 12.39
C PRO A 36 -19.03 4.95 13.12
N ALA A 37 -18.49 5.22 14.29
CA ALA A 37 -18.06 4.16 15.19
C ALA A 37 -19.28 3.33 15.60
N ILE A 38 -19.30 2.05 15.31
CA ILE A 38 -20.35 1.14 15.75
C ILE A 38 -19.87 0.50 17.05
N THR A 39 -20.46 0.93 18.14
CA THR A 39 -20.04 0.54 19.50
C THR A 39 -20.94 -0.49 20.17
N SER A 40 -22.06 -0.89 19.52
CA SER A 40 -23.02 -1.82 20.10
C SER A 40 -22.96 -3.19 19.45
N THR A 41 -23.03 -4.25 20.27
CA THR A 41 -23.28 -5.62 19.80
C THR A 41 -24.63 -5.69 19.10
N ARG A 42 -24.62 -6.14 17.84
CA ARG A 42 -25.84 -6.34 17.07
C ARG A 42 -26.42 -7.75 17.32
N SER A 43 -27.68 -7.91 16.96
CA SER A 43 -28.31 -9.23 16.89
C SER A 43 -27.47 -10.20 16.03
N PRO A 44 -27.42 -11.51 16.33
CA PRO A 44 -26.73 -12.50 15.48
C PRO A 44 -27.11 -12.43 13.99
N ASN A 45 -28.34 -12.03 13.69
CA ASN A 45 -28.82 -11.86 12.31
C ASN A 45 -28.32 -10.58 11.62
N SER A 46 -27.54 -9.74 12.29
CA SER A 46 -26.93 -8.50 11.74
C SER A 46 -25.40 -8.58 11.69
N LEU A 47 -24.81 -9.75 11.85
CA LEU A 47 -23.37 -9.96 11.68
C LEU A 47 -23.01 -9.97 10.20
N VAL A 48 -21.91 -9.32 9.88
CA VAL A 48 -21.28 -9.39 8.54
C VAL A 48 -20.56 -10.75 8.45
N ARG A 49 -21.03 -11.61 7.55
CA ARG A 49 -20.40 -12.91 7.29
C ARG A 49 -19.23 -12.72 6.36
N HIS A 50 -18.03 -12.97 6.88
CA HIS A 50 -16.76 -12.62 6.27
C HIS A 50 -15.96 -13.86 5.88
N LEU A 51 -15.37 -13.81 4.67
CA LEU A 51 -14.42 -14.81 4.19
C LEU A 51 -12.99 -14.26 4.26
N SER A 52 -11.99 -15.12 4.45
CA SER A 52 -10.58 -14.72 4.38
C SER A 52 -9.77 -15.64 3.48
N ILE A 53 -9.02 -15.05 2.55
CA ILE A 53 -8.02 -15.73 1.74
C ILE A 53 -6.63 -15.39 2.28
N GLY A 54 -5.91 -16.42 2.70
CA GLY A 54 -4.66 -16.32 3.42
C GLY A 54 -4.86 -16.51 4.93
N CYS A 55 -4.17 -17.50 5.49
CA CYS A 55 -4.19 -17.84 6.93
C CYS A 55 -2.83 -17.58 7.60
N GLY A 56 -1.93 -16.82 6.97
CA GLY A 56 -0.60 -16.59 7.52
C GLY A 56 -0.02 -15.22 7.18
N GLY A 57 1.02 -14.82 7.89
CA GLY A 57 1.72 -13.56 7.66
C GLY A 57 0.80 -12.35 7.79
N LYS A 58 0.79 -11.47 6.78
CA LYS A 58 -0.02 -10.24 6.80
C LYS A 58 -1.52 -10.55 6.84
N ALA A 59 -1.99 -11.51 6.03
CA ALA A 59 -3.40 -11.91 6.02
C ALA A 59 -3.91 -12.34 7.41
N TRP A 60 -3.09 -13.06 8.19
CA TRP A 60 -3.45 -13.40 9.55
C TRP A 60 -3.51 -12.18 10.47
N GLY A 61 -2.62 -11.20 10.27
CA GLY A 61 -2.71 -9.91 10.96
C GLY A 61 -4.03 -9.19 10.66
N ASP A 62 -4.47 -9.21 9.41
CA ASP A 62 -5.74 -8.60 9.01
C ASP A 62 -6.94 -9.31 9.66
N VAL A 63 -6.94 -10.64 9.68
CA VAL A 63 -7.96 -11.44 10.38
C VAL A 63 -8.04 -11.09 11.85
N ASN A 64 -6.89 -11.02 12.55
CA ASN A 64 -6.86 -10.66 13.97
C ASN A 64 -7.48 -9.28 14.23
N GLU A 65 -7.16 -8.29 13.42
CA GLU A 65 -7.68 -6.94 13.56
C GLU A 65 -9.18 -6.85 13.19
N LEU A 66 -9.59 -7.47 12.08
CA LEU A 66 -11.00 -7.53 11.67
C LEU A 66 -11.88 -8.19 12.74
N CYS A 67 -11.40 -9.28 13.35
CA CYS A 67 -12.15 -10.03 14.37
C CYS A 67 -12.34 -9.28 15.70
N THR A 68 -11.63 -8.16 15.89
CA THR A 68 -11.90 -7.27 17.04
C THR A 68 -13.18 -6.45 16.86
N HIS A 69 -13.75 -6.40 15.65
CA HIS A 69 -15.01 -5.72 15.41
C HIS A 69 -16.22 -6.56 15.89
N PRO A 70 -17.16 -5.98 16.66
CA PRO A 70 -18.23 -6.75 17.31
C PRO A 70 -19.28 -7.31 16.33
N SER A 71 -19.31 -6.87 15.09
CA SER A 71 -20.33 -7.28 14.09
C SER A 71 -19.75 -8.18 12.98
N ILE A 72 -18.67 -8.90 13.21
CA ILE A 72 -18.09 -9.82 12.23
C ILE A 72 -18.30 -11.28 12.63
N GLU A 73 -18.60 -12.12 11.66
CA GLU A 73 -18.55 -13.58 11.76
C GLU A 73 -17.60 -14.13 10.71
N MET A 74 -16.53 -14.81 11.12
CA MET A 74 -15.63 -15.50 10.19
C MET A 74 -16.26 -16.80 9.73
N ALA A 75 -16.83 -16.80 8.52
CA ALA A 75 -17.58 -17.94 7.98
C ALA A 75 -16.67 -18.99 7.33
N ALA A 76 -15.64 -18.57 6.59
CA ALA A 76 -14.70 -19.50 5.97
C ALA A 76 -13.32 -18.87 5.74
N PHE A 77 -12.33 -19.77 5.58
CA PHE A 77 -10.93 -19.47 5.28
C PHE A 77 -10.42 -20.29 4.11
N CYS A 78 -9.49 -19.72 3.36
CA CYS A 78 -8.78 -20.41 2.30
C CYS A 78 -7.26 -20.19 2.43
N ASP A 79 -6.48 -21.27 2.41
CA ASP A 79 -5.02 -21.21 2.24
C ASP A 79 -4.52 -22.51 1.61
N VAL A 80 -3.53 -22.40 0.75
CA VAL A 80 -2.86 -23.53 0.07
C VAL A 80 -1.83 -24.26 0.95
N ASP A 81 -1.49 -23.66 2.11
CA ASP A 81 -0.57 -24.20 3.13
C ASP A 81 -1.38 -24.82 4.28
N SER A 82 -1.40 -26.16 4.37
CA SER A 82 -2.17 -26.86 5.38
C SER A 82 -1.73 -26.61 6.83
N ASN A 83 -0.47 -26.21 7.06
CA ASN A 83 0.01 -25.83 8.39
C ASN A 83 -0.68 -24.54 8.87
N ARG A 84 -0.85 -23.56 7.96
CA ARG A 84 -1.58 -22.31 8.25
C ARG A 84 -3.06 -22.56 8.48
N VAL A 85 -3.66 -23.44 7.65
CA VAL A 85 -5.05 -23.87 7.83
C VAL A 85 -5.24 -24.54 9.19
N ALA A 86 -4.33 -25.42 9.63
CA ALA A 86 -4.41 -26.06 10.93
C ALA A 86 -4.41 -25.05 12.09
N TYR A 87 -3.59 -24.01 12.00
CA TYR A 87 -3.59 -22.93 12.98
C TYR A 87 -4.91 -22.14 12.96
N ALA A 88 -5.41 -21.77 11.80
CA ALA A 88 -6.70 -21.07 11.69
C ALA A 88 -7.87 -21.91 12.24
N LYS A 89 -7.90 -23.22 11.99
CA LYS A 89 -8.88 -24.14 12.57
C LYS A 89 -8.89 -24.14 14.10
N SER A 90 -7.72 -24.04 14.72
CA SER A 90 -7.61 -23.97 16.18
C SER A 90 -8.24 -22.71 16.78
N LYS A 91 -8.31 -21.62 16.02
CA LYS A 91 -8.87 -20.33 16.43
C LYS A 91 -10.34 -20.18 16.06
N PHE A 92 -10.74 -20.74 14.91
CA PHE A 92 -12.09 -20.64 14.36
C PHE A 92 -12.69 -22.03 14.06
N PRO A 93 -12.95 -22.86 15.10
CA PRO A 93 -13.36 -24.26 14.90
C PRO A 93 -14.72 -24.41 14.21
N LYS A 94 -15.55 -23.36 14.16
CA LYS A 94 -16.86 -23.37 13.48
C LYS A 94 -16.79 -22.92 12.02
N ALA A 95 -15.67 -22.31 11.59
CA ALA A 95 -15.51 -21.86 10.21
C ALA A 95 -15.25 -23.03 9.26
N ARG A 96 -15.56 -22.83 7.99
CA ARG A 96 -15.23 -23.79 6.93
C ARG A 96 -13.84 -23.46 6.37
N PHE A 97 -13.15 -24.46 5.81
CA PHE A 97 -11.78 -24.35 5.36
C PHE A 97 -11.61 -24.96 3.97
N TYR A 98 -11.03 -24.19 3.08
CA TYR A 98 -10.81 -24.51 1.68
C TYR A 98 -9.33 -24.41 1.32
N ARG A 99 -8.92 -25.16 0.32
CA ARG A 99 -7.58 -25.07 -0.27
C ARG A 99 -7.57 -24.20 -1.51
N ASP A 100 -8.63 -24.30 -2.31
CA ASP A 100 -8.83 -23.48 -3.52
C ASP A 100 -9.86 -22.37 -3.23
N TRP A 101 -9.48 -21.12 -3.48
CA TRP A 101 -10.36 -19.96 -3.31
C TRP A 101 -11.56 -19.98 -4.25
N ARG A 102 -11.43 -20.61 -5.43
CA ARG A 102 -12.54 -20.76 -6.40
C ARG A 102 -13.65 -21.65 -5.83
N GLU A 103 -13.25 -22.77 -5.23
CA GLU A 103 -14.17 -23.65 -4.51
C GLU A 103 -14.85 -22.95 -3.32
N MET A 104 -14.06 -22.14 -2.56
CA MET A 104 -14.62 -21.36 -1.46
C MET A 104 -15.67 -20.37 -1.96
N TYR A 105 -15.39 -19.66 -3.04
CA TYR A 105 -16.32 -18.69 -3.62
C TYR A 105 -17.60 -19.37 -4.14
N GLU A 106 -17.47 -20.47 -4.86
CA GLU A 106 -18.61 -21.25 -5.35
C GLU A 106 -19.55 -21.68 -4.21
N LYS A 107 -19.01 -22.10 -3.06
CA LYS A 107 -19.79 -22.64 -1.95
C LYS A 107 -20.29 -21.58 -0.96
N GLU A 108 -19.62 -20.43 -0.86
CA GLU A 108 -19.86 -19.47 0.22
C GLU A 108 -20.50 -18.15 -0.24
N PHE A 109 -20.38 -17.76 -1.51
CA PHE A 109 -20.81 -16.43 -1.95
C PHE A 109 -22.30 -16.18 -1.73
N ASP A 110 -23.16 -17.17 -1.84
CA ASP A 110 -24.60 -16.99 -1.59
C ASP A 110 -24.91 -16.58 -0.14
N THR A 111 -24.01 -16.88 0.79
CA THR A 111 -24.24 -16.68 2.22
C THR A 111 -23.26 -15.74 2.90
N CYS A 112 -22.27 -15.19 2.17
CA CYS A 112 -21.32 -14.23 2.72
C CYS A 112 -21.60 -12.80 2.23
N ASP A 113 -21.13 -11.82 2.98
CA ASP A 113 -21.27 -10.40 2.68
C ASP A 113 -19.95 -9.79 2.15
N SER A 114 -18.83 -10.26 2.69
CA SER A 114 -17.53 -9.64 2.44
C SER A 114 -16.38 -10.64 2.44
N VAL A 115 -15.26 -10.24 1.83
CA VAL A 115 -14.03 -11.03 1.78
C VAL A 115 -12.79 -10.16 2.03
N CYS A 116 -11.84 -10.71 2.82
CA CYS A 116 -10.48 -10.21 2.93
C CYS A 116 -9.55 -11.05 2.05
N ILE A 117 -8.76 -10.38 1.20
CA ILE A 117 -7.83 -11.02 0.27
C ILE A 117 -6.41 -10.62 0.65
N GLY A 118 -5.65 -11.55 1.26
CA GLY A 118 -4.27 -11.36 1.71
C GLY A 118 -3.30 -12.39 1.14
N ALA A 119 -3.61 -12.93 -0.04
CA ALA A 119 -2.73 -13.82 -0.81
C ALA A 119 -1.49 -13.09 -1.35
N PRO A 120 -0.50 -13.75 -1.98
CA PRO A 120 0.56 -13.07 -2.74
C PRO A 120 0.01 -12.23 -3.90
N ASP A 121 0.72 -11.14 -4.25
CA ASP A 121 0.29 -10.10 -5.20
C ASP A 121 -0.30 -10.63 -6.52
N HIS A 122 0.28 -11.71 -7.07
CA HIS A 122 -0.14 -12.25 -8.37
C HIS A 122 -1.54 -12.88 -8.38
N HIS A 123 -2.13 -13.08 -7.21
CA HIS A 123 -3.51 -13.56 -7.07
C HIS A 123 -4.54 -12.44 -6.87
N HIS A 124 -4.12 -11.27 -6.41
CA HIS A 124 -5.03 -10.22 -5.93
C HIS A 124 -6.10 -9.85 -6.95
N ALA A 125 -5.69 -9.56 -8.20
CA ALA A 125 -6.63 -9.10 -9.20
C ALA A 125 -7.69 -10.16 -9.58
N ALA A 126 -7.31 -11.44 -9.69
CA ALA A 126 -8.24 -12.52 -10.02
C ALA A 126 -9.29 -12.72 -8.91
N MET A 127 -8.83 -12.80 -7.66
CA MET A 127 -9.70 -12.99 -6.49
C MET A 127 -10.64 -11.80 -6.29
N ALA A 128 -10.11 -10.57 -6.44
CA ALA A 128 -10.90 -9.35 -6.30
C ALA A 128 -11.91 -9.18 -7.44
N ALA A 129 -11.53 -9.45 -8.67
CA ALA A 129 -12.44 -9.36 -9.82
C ALA A 129 -13.63 -10.34 -9.68
N ALA A 130 -13.38 -11.57 -9.22
CA ALA A 130 -14.44 -12.55 -8.97
C ALA A 130 -15.39 -12.08 -7.86
N ALA A 131 -14.86 -11.57 -6.75
CA ALA A 131 -15.67 -11.08 -5.64
C ALA A 131 -16.49 -9.82 -6.00
N LEU A 132 -15.90 -8.86 -6.73
CA LEU A 132 -16.62 -7.67 -7.24
C LEU A 132 -17.74 -8.07 -8.20
N SER A 133 -17.48 -9.02 -9.11
CA SER A 133 -18.49 -9.52 -10.05
C SER A 133 -19.66 -10.21 -9.35
N ALA A 134 -19.43 -10.80 -8.17
CA ALA A 134 -20.45 -11.38 -7.32
C ALA A 134 -21.09 -10.39 -6.33
N GLY A 135 -20.78 -9.09 -6.42
CA GLY A 135 -21.35 -8.06 -5.56
C GLY A 135 -20.93 -8.16 -4.09
N LYS A 136 -19.70 -8.62 -3.81
CA LYS A 136 -19.19 -8.74 -2.44
C LYS A 136 -18.35 -7.53 -2.03
N HIS A 137 -18.50 -7.11 -0.76
CA HIS A 137 -17.61 -6.11 -0.17
C HIS A 137 -16.20 -6.67 -0.04
N ILE A 138 -15.17 -5.85 -0.29
CA ILE A 138 -13.78 -6.32 -0.38
C ILE A 138 -12.83 -5.48 0.48
N TYR A 139 -12.09 -6.18 1.35
CA TYR A 139 -10.82 -5.70 1.88
C TYR A 139 -9.69 -6.41 1.10
N LEU A 140 -8.93 -5.67 0.33
CA LEU A 140 -7.87 -6.22 -0.51
C LEU A 140 -6.50 -5.71 -0.06
N GLU A 141 -5.60 -6.62 0.34
CA GLU A 141 -4.24 -6.23 0.68
C GLU A 141 -3.52 -5.57 -0.51
N LYS A 142 -2.62 -4.69 -0.16
CA LYS A 142 -1.76 -3.98 -1.12
C LYS A 142 -0.58 -4.89 -1.56
N PRO A 143 -0.08 -4.69 -2.77
CA PRO A 143 -0.63 -3.88 -3.84
C PRO A 143 -1.81 -4.58 -4.54
N MET A 144 -2.88 -3.84 -4.80
CA MET A 144 -4.16 -4.40 -5.26
C MET A 144 -4.12 -5.04 -6.65
N ALA A 145 -3.15 -4.71 -7.47
CA ALA A 145 -2.99 -5.16 -8.86
C ALA A 145 -1.53 -5.12 -9.27
N LYS A 146 -1.13 -5.95 -10.23
CA LYS A 146 0.24 -6.00 -10.75
C LYS A 146 0.43 -5.23 -12.06
N THR A 147 -0.65 -4.97 -12.79
CA THR A 147 -0.59 -4.32 -14.11
C THR A 147 -1.62 -3.20 -14.22
N MET A 148 -1.39 -2.28 -15.19
CA MET A 148 -2.33 -1.21 -15.51
C MET A 148 -3.71 -1.77 -15.92
N ALA A 149 -3.73 -2.87 -16.66
CA ALA A 149 -4.96 -3.52 -17.08
C ALA A 149 -5.74 -4.11 -15.90
N GLU A 150 -5.05 -4.77 -14.96
CA GLU A 150 -5.66 -5.29 -13.72
C GLU A 150 -6.23 -4.14 -12.85
N ALA A 151 -5.48 -3.05 -12.65
CA ALA A 151 -5.95 -1.91 -11.87
C ALA A 151 -7.20 -1.27 -12.49
N LYS A 152 -7.20 -1.11 -13.82
CA LYS A 152 -8.38 -0.61 -14.55
C LYS A 152 -9.58 -1.54 -14.40
N LEU A 153 -9.39 -2.85 -14.56
CA LEU A 153 -10.46 -3.83 -14.39
C LEU A 153 -11.11 -3.74 -13.01
N LEU A 154 -10.29 -3.72 -11.95
CA LEU A 154 -10.80 -3.63 -10.58
C LEU A 154 -11.57 -2.33 -10.34
N ARG A 155 -11.11 -1.21 -10.89
CA ARG A 155 -11.82 0.08 -10.84
C ARG A 155 -13.17 -0.01 -11.52
N ASP A 156 -13.21 -0.55 -12.73
CA ASP A 156 -14.42 -0.62 -13.55
C ASP A 156 -15.46 -1.58 -12.93
N LEU A 157 -15.01 -2.69 -12.35
CA LEU A 157 -15.88 -3.62 -11.62
C LEU A 157 -16.40 -3.01 -10.33
N ALA A 158 -15.54 -2.37 -9.53
CA ALA A 158 -15.95 -1.70 -8.28
C ALA A 158 -16.97 -0.58 -8.53
N ALA A 159 -16.82 0.19 -9.63
CA ALA A 159 -17.77 1.22 -10.00
C ALA A 159 -19.17 0.68 -10.36
N LYS A 160 -19.25 -0.58 -10.83
CA LYS A 160 -20.52 -1.24 -11.22
C LYS A 160 -21.16 -2.00 -10.05
N ALA A 161 -20.36 -2.49 -9.12
CA ALA A 161 -20.82 -3.44 -8.10
C ALA A 161 -21.57 -2.78 -6.94
N ASP A 162 -21.48 -1.45 -6.78
CA ASP A 162 -22.06 -0.69 -5.63
C ASP A 162 -21.77 -1.32 -4.26
N VAL A 163 -20.51 -1.74 -4.08
CA VAL A 163 -20.02 -2.38 -2.86
C VAL A 163 -18.95 -1.53 -2.17
N VAL A 164 -18.72 -1.80 -0.91
CA VAL A 164 -17.59 -1.22 -0.17
C VAL A 164 -16.30 -1.91 -0.60
N THR A 165 -15.33 -1.12 -1.03
CA THR A 165 -13.99 -1.56 -1.35
C THR A 165 -12.97 -0.82 -0.49
N GLN A 166 -11.94 -1.51 -0.03
CA GLN A 166 -10.85 -0.92 0.74
C GLN A 166 -9.54 -1.59 0.41
N MET A 167 -8.53 -0.79 0.03
CA MET A 167 -7.17 -1.27 -0.14
C MET A 167 -6.43 -1.27 1.20
N GLY A 168 -5.66 -2.31 1.50
CA GLY A 168 -4.94 -2.56 2.75
C GLY A 168 -3.79 -1.59 3.05
N THR A 169 -4.00 -0.28 2.90
CA THR A 169 -3.06 0.78 3.28
C THR A 169 -3.35 1.29 4.69
N GLN A 170 -3.23 0.42 5.69
CA GLN A 170 -3.68 0.63 7.06
C GLN A 170 -3.15 1.89 7.75
N TYR A 171 -1.98 2.40 7.34
CA TYR A 171 -1.40 3.62 7.91
C TYR A 171 -2.21 4.88 7.59
N ASN A 172 -3.12 4.83 6.62
CA ASN A 172 -4.06 5.93 6.37
C ASN A 172 -4.95 6.30 7.58
N ALA A 173 -5.16 5.37 8.51
CA ALA A 173 -5.89 5.61 9.74
C ALA A 173 -5.04 6.31 10.83
N TYR A 174 -3.70 6.29 10.71
CA TYR A 174 -2.80 6.86 11.70
C TYR A 174 -2.90 8.39 11.76
N ALA A 175 -2.73 8.93 12.96
CA ALA A 175 -2.80 10.37 13.19
C ALA A 175 -1.79 11.14 12.30
N SER A 176 -0.57 10.62 12.15
CA SER A 176 0.48 11.23 11.32
C SER A 176 0.08 11.37 9.85
N ASP A 177 -0.50 10.32 9.23
CA ASP A 177 -0.95 10.38 7.83
C ASP A 177 -2.10 11.38 7.68
N ARG A 178 -3.03 11.40 8.63
CA ARG A 178 -4.17 12.33 8.66
C ARG A 178 -3.72 13.78 8.87
N GLN A 179 -2.66 14.00 9.66
CA GLN A 179 -2.04 15.31 9.81
C GLN A 179 -1.40 15.80 8.51
N VAL A 180 -0.65 14.94 7.81
CA VAL A 180 -0.08 15.25 6.49
C VAL A 180 -1.20 15.63 5.51
N VAL A 181 -2.25 14.82 5.42
CA VAL A 181 -3.42 15.09 4.56
C VAL A 181 -4.01 16.48 4.87
N GLN A 182 -4.25 16.78 6.14
CA GLN A 182 -4.83 18.06 6.53
C GLN A 182 -3.91 19.25 6.27
N MET A 183 -2.61 19.12 6.54
CA MET A 183 -1.64 20.19 6.26
C MET A 183 -1.54 20.50 4.77
N LEU A 184 -1.59 19.49 3.91
CA LEU A 184 -1.53 19.66 2.46
C LEU A 184 -2.82 20.29 1.91
N ARG A 185 -4.00 19.83 2.32
CA ARG A 185 -5.30 20.43 1.95
C ARG A 185 -5.40 21.89 2.35
N ASN A 186 -4.93 22.21 3.54
CA ASN A 186 -4.96 23.58 4.07
C ASN A 186 -3.81 24.44 3.51
N LYS A 187 -2.92 23.89 2.69
CA LYS A 187 -1.69 24.57 2.21
C LYS A 187 -0.91 25.24 3.36
N THR A 188 -0.78 24.56 4.50
CA THR A 188 -0.18 25.10 5.74
C THR A 188 1.21 25.67 5.53
N LEU A 189 1.97 25.14 4.59
CA LEU A 189 3.30 25.60 4.17
C LEU A 189 3.33 26.06 2.70
N GLY A 190 2.19 26.52 2.18
CA GLY A 190 2.04 26.91 0.78
C GLY A 190 1.87 25.71 -0.16
N PRO A 191 1.96 25.94 -1.49
CA PRO A 191 1.82 24.92 -2.49
C PRO A 191 2.94 23.89 -2.43
N VAL A 192 2.62 22.64 -2.82
CA VAL A 192 3.60 21.55 -2.91
C VAL A 192 4.45 21.72 -4.15
N GLU A 193 5.76 21.53 -3.99
CA GLU A 193 6.76 21.56 -5.06
C GLU A 193 7.33 20.18 -5.35
N HIS A 194 7.55 19.36 -4.30
CA HIS A 194 8.19 18.05 -4.45
C HIS A 194 7.82 17.13 -3.28
N VAL A 195 7.63 15.83 -3.56
CA VAL A 195 7.40 14.79 -2.55
C VAL A 195 8.52 13.78 -2.64
N TYR A 196 9.37 13.71 -1.64
CA TYR A 196 10.42 12.70 -1.49
C TYR A 196 9.89 11.53 -0.66
N LEU A 197 10.04 10.35 -1.20
CA LEU A 197 9.61 9.08 -0.62
C LEU A 197 10.83 8.18 -0.52
N PHE A 198 11.07 7.57 0.62
CA PHE A 198 12.25 6.74 0.78
C PHE A 198 11.97 5.51 1.63
N SER A 199 12.55 4.39 1.21
CA SER A 199 12.57 3.15 1.95
C SER A 199 13.94 2.50 1.85
N THR A 200 14.74 2.68 2.88
CA THR A 200 16.11 2.17 2.97
C THR A 200 16.22 1.03 3.97
N ARG A 201 15.10 0.37 4.26
CA ARG A 201 15.01 -0.72 5.23
C ARG A 201 15.74 -1.96 4.73
N LYS A 202 16.51 -2.59 5.61
CA LYS A 202 17.07 -3.93 5.37
C LYS A 202 15.96 -4.97 5.25
N GLY A 203 16.16 -5.99 4.46
CA GLY A 203 15.20 -7.08 4.36
C GLY A 203 15.25 -7.80 3.02
N ILE A 204 14.09 -8.27 2.58
CA ILE A 204 13.93 -9.11 1.39
C ILE A 204 14.42 -8.40 0.14
N SER A 205 14.14 -7.11 0.00
CA SER A 205 14.57 -6.29 -1.14
C SER A 205 16.09 -6.23 -1.31
N ARG A 206 16.86 -6.49 -0.27
CA ARG A 206 18.33 -6.41 -0.27
C ARG A 206 19.03 -7.75 -0.47
N ARG A 207 18.32 -8.85 -0.43
CA ARG A 207 18.92 -10.17 -0.62
C ARG A 207 19.42 -10.30 -2.05
N ARG A 208 20.65 -10.78 -2.22
CA ARG A 208 21.16 -11.20 -3.52
C ARG A 208 20.21 -12.23 -4.14
N ARG A 209 19.90 -12.08 -5.43
CA ARG A 209 19.01 -12.95 -6.18
C ARG A 209 19.80 -14.15 -6.70
N LEU A 210 19.44 -15.33 -6.22
CA LEU A 210 20.12 -16.59 -6.60
C LEU A 210 19.24 -17.36 -7.58
N VAL A 211 19.90 -18.15 -8.43
CA VAL A 211 19.20 -19.11 -9.31
C VAL A 211 18.51 -20.17 -8.44
N PRO A 212 17.19 -20.38 -8.59
CA PRO A 212 16.46 -21.37 -7.80
C PRO A 212 16.95 -22.78 -8.04
N LYS A 213 17.18 -23.54 -6.97
CA LYS A 213 17.46 -24.97 -7.05
C LYS A 213 16.19 -25.75 -6.77
N ALA A 214 15.76 -26.54 -7.75
CA ALA A 214 14.57 -27.35 -7.64
C ALA A 214 14.67 -28.39 -6.52
N VAL A 215 13.64 -28.48 -5.69
CA VAL A 215 13.48 -29.51 -4.65
C VAL A 215 12.03 -30.03 -4.67
N PRO A 216 11.75 -31.19 -4.07
CA PRO A 216 10.38 -31.70 -3.97
C PRO A 216 9.46 -30.71 -3.23
N VAL A 217 8.23 -30.58 -3.69
CA VAL A 217 7.22 -29.78 -3.02
C VAL A 217 6.92 -30.35 -1.65
N PRO A 218 6.92 -29.55 -0.57
CA PRO A 218 6.51 -30.02 0.76
C PRO A 218 5.08 -30.53 0.77
N LYS A 219 4.79 -31.60 1.50
CA LYS A 219 3.43 -32.20 1.56
C LYS A 219 2.35 -31.26 2.08
N TYR A 220 2.72 -30.24 2.84
CA TYR A 220 1.78 -29.25 3.39
C TYR A 220 1.38 -28.17 2.40
N LEU A 221 2.08 -28.01 1.26
CA LEU A 221 1.88 -26.92 0.30
C LEU A 221 1.30 -27.45 -1.01
N ASP A 222 0.20 -26.87 -1.46
CA ASP A 222 -0.30 -27.07 -2.82
C ASP A 222 0.39 -26.07 -3.74
N TRP A 223 1.45 -26.54 -4.43
CA TRP A 223 2.30 -25.68 -5.25
C TRP A 223 1.60 -25.20 -6.53
N ASP A 224 0.71 -25.99 -7.11
CA ASP A 224 -0.04 -25.63 -8.29
C ASP A 224 -1.02 -24.48 -8.00
N LEU A 225 -1.80 -24.62 -6.94
CA LEU A 225 -2.68 -23.54 -6.47
C LEU A 225 -1.91 -22.31 -5.98
N TRP A 226 -0.72 -22.49 -5.39
CA TRP A 226 0.13 -21.37 -4.98
C TRP A 226 0.65 -20.57 -6.16
N LEU A 227 1.05 -21.22 -7.26
CA LEU A 227 1.44 -20.55 -8.50
C LEU A 227 0.25 -19.86 -9.17
N GLY A 228 -0.89 -20.49 -9.17
CA GLY A 228 -2.13 -19.92 -9.73
C GLY A 228 -1.93 -19.37 -11.14
N SER A 229 -2.08 -18.07 -11.31
CA SER A 229 -1.94 -17.38 -12.59
C SER A 229 -0.50 -17.22 -13.09
N ALA A 230 0.51 -17.46 -12.23
CA ALA A 230 1.92 -17.37 -12.63
C ALA A 230 2.36 -18.58 -13.47
N ALA A 231 3.40 -18.39 -14.27
CA ALA A 231 3.96 -19.47 -15.08
C ALA A 231 4.44 -20.64 -14.22
N GLU A 232 4.23 -21.85 -14.71
CA GLU A 232 4.70 -23.08 -14.07
C GLU A 232 6.21 -23.09 -13.88
N ARG A 233 6.64 -23.55 -12.70
CA ARG A 233 8.05 -23.69 -12.33
C ARG A 233 8.21 -24.69 -11.21
N PRO A 234 9.40 -25.34 -11.12
CA PRO A 234 9.72 -26.18 -9.98
C PRO A 234 9.72 -25.38 -8.67
N TYR A 235 9.33 -26.05 -7.58
CA TYR A 235 9.47 -25.50 -6.25
C TYR A 235 10.94 -25.39 -5.85
N ALA A 236 11.28 -24.30 -5.17
CA ALA A 236 12.60 -24.09 -4.57
C ALA A 236 12.43 -23.53 -3.16
N ASP A 237 13.00 -24.21 -2.19
CA ASP A 237 12.84 -23.86 -0.79
C ASP A 237 13.47 -22.51 -0.45
N GLY A 238 12.75 -21.70 0.34
CA GLY A 238 13.20 -20.36 0.76
C GLY A 238 13.36 -19.34 -0.37
N VAL A 239 12.91 -19.65 -1.60
CA VAL A 239 13.04 -18.77 -2.78
C VAL A 239 11.74 -18.08 -3.14
N TYR A 240 10.62 -18.72 -2.92
CA TYR A 240 9.30 -18.18 -3.27
C TYR A 240 8.41 -18.01 -2.03
N HIS A 241 7.87 -19.10 -1.52
CA HIS A 241 7.06 -19.15 -0.31
C HIS A 241 7.95 -19.33 0.93
N PRO A 242 7.62 -18.67 2.06
CA PRO A 242 6.41 -17.85 2.27
C PRO A 242 6.54 -16.37 1.93
N LEU A 243 7.69 -15.78 1.74
CA LEU A 243 7.87 -14.33 1.78
C LEU A 243 8.63 -13.79 0.57
N ILE A 244 9.54 -14.58 0.02
CA ILE A 244 10.55 -14.17 -0.95
C ILE A 244 9.97 -13.95 -2.36
N TRP A 245 8.75 -14.42 -2.63
CA TRP A 245 8.05 -14.18 -3.89
C TRP A 245 8.02 -12.68 -4.30
N ARG A 246 8.12 -11.77 -3.34
CA ARG A 246 8.12 -10.32 -3.59
C ARG A 246 9.23 -9.83 -4.51
N ILE A 247 10.36 -10.53 -4.54
CA ILE A 247 11.49 -10.15 -5.40
C ILE A 247 11.35 -10.61 -6.85
N TRP A 248 10.39 -11.49 -7.15
CA TRP A 248 10.18 -12.03 -8.50
C TRP A 248 9.17 -11.20 -9.26
N ARG A 249 9.54 -10.72 -10.45
CA ARG A 249 8.74 -9.78 -11.25
C ARG A 249 7.37 -10.31 -11.64
N ASP A 250 7.20 -11.59 -11.79
CA ASP A 250 5.92 -12.23 -12.15
C ASP A 250 5.05 -12.59 -10.94
N LEU A 251 5.64 -12.69 -9.75
CA LEU A 251 4.94 -13.01 -8.50
C LEU A 251 4.63 -11.77 -7.66
N GLY A 252 5.64 -10.94 -7.41
CA GLY A 252 5.54 -9.72 -6.59
C GLY A 252 5.63 -8.44 -7.40
N SER A 253 5.54 -7.32 -6.72
CA SER A 253 5.51 -5.96 -7.27
C SER A 253 6.75 -5.13 -6.89
N GLY A 254 7.84 -5.79 -6.47
CA GLY A 254 9.05 -5.11 -6.04
C GLY A 254 8.88 -4.32 -4.74
N TRP A 255 9.88 -3.51 -4.42
CA TRP A 255 9.86 -2.78 -3.16
C TRP A 255 8.98 -1.55 -3.22
N ILE A 256 8.98 -0.82 -4.35
CA ILE A 256 8.05 0.29 -4.54
C ILE A 256 6.59 -0.19 -4.53
N GLY A 257 6.29 -1.36 -5.10
CA GLY A 257 4.95 -1.94 -5.04
C GLY A 257 4.53 -2.35 -3.63
N ASP A 258 5.46 -2.91 -2.84
CA ASP A 258 5.16 -3.36 -1.48
C ASP A 258 5.00 -2.21 -0.49
N ILE A 259 5.89 -1.21 -0.51
CA ILE A 259 5.92 -0.10 0.47
C ILE A 259 5.43 1.23 -0.11
N GLY A 260 5.60 1.47 -1.42
CA GLY A 260 5.26 2.74 -2.05
C GLY A 260 3.80 3.15 -1.84
N CYS A 261 2.86 2.21 -1.89
CA CYS A 261 1.44 2.48 -1.61
C CYS A 261 1.22 3.16 -0.25
N HIS A 262 1.95 2.75 0.78
CA HIS A 262 1.85 3.35 2.12
C HIS A 262 2.47 4.74 2.17
N LEU A 263 3.61 4.95 1.52
CA LEU A 263 4.32 6.22 1.59
C LEU A 263 3.66 7.30 0.74
N ILE A 264 3.11 6.92 -0.42
CA ILE A 264 2.44 7.84 -1.36
C ILE A 264 1.07 8.29 -0.83
N ALA A 265 0.32 7.41 -0.16
CA ALA A 265 -1.10 7.58 0.12
C ALA A 265 -1.48 8.89 0.82
N ALA A 266 -0.73 9.32 1.83
CA ALA A 266 -1.03 10.57 2.54
C ALA A 266 -0.82 11.80 1.63
N ALA A 267 0.26 11.83 0.82
CA ALA A 267 0.49 12.89 -0.14
C ALA A 267 -0.58 12.88 -1.25
N TRP A 268 -0.93 11.71 -1.79
CA TRP A 268 -1.96 11.54 -2.82
C TRP A 268 -3.30 12.11 -2.38
N ARG A 269 -3.74 11.75 -1.18
CA ARG A 269 -5.00 12.22 -0.58
C ARG A 269 -4.95 13.69 -0.20
N GLY A 270 -3.83 14.14 0.37
CA GLY A 270 -3.67 15.52 0.84
C GLY A 270 -3.56 16.52 -0.31
N MET A 271 -2.97 16.14 -1.41
CA MET A 271 -2.90 16.92 -2.64
C MET A 271 -4.17 16.77 -3.51
N GLU A 272 -5.11 15.91 -3.10
CA GLU A 272 -6.37 15.63 -3.80
C GLU A 272 -6.13 15.18 -5.26
N LEU A 273 -5.10 14.36 -5.48
CA LEU A 273 -4.72 13.92 -6.82
C LEU A 273 -5.82 13.08 -7.49
N GLY A 274 -6.62 12.34 -6.70
CA GLY A 274 -7.80 11.64 -7.19
C GLY A 274 -7.46 10.79 -8.42
N THR A 275 -7.96 11.20 -9.57
CA THR A 275 -7.74 10.55 -10.88
C THR A 275 -6.59 11.15 -11.68
N THR A 276 -5.77 12.02 -11.09
CA THR A 276 -4.63 12.65 -11.77
C THR A 276 -3.61 11.61 -12.22
N PRO A 277 -3.35 11.47 -13.53
CA PRO A 277 -2.35 10.52 -14.00
C PRO A 277 -0.94 11.05 -13.77
N VAL A 278 0.03 10.15 -13.66
CA VAL A 278 1.43 10.51 -13.85
C VAL A 278 1.64 10.99 -15.29
N LYS A 279 2.42 12.05 -15.48
CA LYS A 279 2.76 12.57 -16.82
C LYS A 279 3.87 11.77 -17.46
N SER A 280 4.96 11.59 -16.74
CA SER A 280 6.11 10.79 -17.18
C SER A 280 6.82 10.18 -15.98
N VAL A 281 7.56 9.13 -16.23
CA VAL A 281 8.35 8.45 -15.21
C VAL A 281 9.71 8.05 -15.76
N TRP A 282 10.73 8.12 -14.90
CA TRP A 282 12.08 7.66 -15.19
C TRP A 282 12.60 6.89 -13.99
N ALA A 283 13.43 5.89 -14.24
CA ALA A 283 14.07 5.13 -13.18
C ALA A 283 15.54 4.81 -13.48
N GLU A 284 16.34 4.75 -12.43
CA GLU A 284 17.66 4.15 -12.39
C GLU A 284 17.66 3.01 -11.38
N THR A 285 18.36 1.91 -11.68
CA THR A 285 18.29 0.70 -10.85
C THR A 285 19.64 0.01 -10.70
N ILE A 286 19.81 -0.67 -9.56
CA ILE A 286 20.89 -1.64 -9.34
C ILE A 286 20.24 -3.00 -9.03
N THR A 287 20.70 -4.06 -9.71
CA THR A 287 20.24 -5.42 -9.48
C THR A 287 21.42 -6.33 -9.13
N ASP A 288 21.54 -6.69 -7.84
CA ASP A 288 22.49 -7.72 -7.39
C ASP A 288 21.84 -9.09 -7.53
N ALA A 289 22.15 -9.77 -8.62
CA ALA A 289 21.58 -11.06 -8.99
C ALA A 289 22.58 -11.91 -9.77
N GLU A 290 22.42 -13.23 -9.70
CA GLU A 290 23.11 -14.16 -10.60
C GLU A 290 22.59 -14.02 -12.03
N ASP A 291 23.43 -14.30 -13.03
CA ASP A 291 23.10 -14.05 -14.44
C ASP A 291 21.82 -14.76 -14.91
N GLY A 292 21.52 -15.93 -14.45
CA GLY A 292 20.32 -16.69 -14.86
C GLY A 292 18.98 -16.14 -14.38
N VAL A 293 18.96 -15.09 -13.52
CA VAL A 293 17.71 -14.55 -12.92
C VAL A 293 17.61 -13.03 -12.95
N LYS A 294 18.63 -12.33 -13.39
CA LYS A 294 18.73 -10.87 -13.33
C LYS A 294 17.53 -10.15 -14.01
N ASP A 295 17.05 -10.67 -15.10
CA ASP A 295 15.90 -10.18 -15.87
C ASP A 295 14.53 -10.57 -15.28
N LYS A 296 14.51 -11.54 -14.34
CA LYS A 296 13.30 -12.10 -13.73
C LYS A 296 12.96 -11.50 -12.36
N VAL A 297 13.89 -10.74 -11.80
CA VAL A 297 13.79 -10.21 -10.43
C VAL A 297 13.73 -8.68 -10.41
N TRP A 298 13.14 -8.15 -9.35
CA TRP A 298 13.14 -6.72 -9.08
C TRP A 298 14.52 -6.24 -8.62
N PRO A 299 14.86 -4.96 -8.84
CA PRO A 299 16.11 -4.37 -8.41
C PRO A 299 16.39 -4.53 -6.91
N THR A 300 17.63 -4.38 -6.51
CA THR A 300 18.07 -4.27 -5.11
C THR A 300 18.12 -2.81 -4.65
N ALA A 301 18.20 -1.88 -5.59
CA ALA A 301 18.06 -0.45 -5.35
C ALA A 301 17.40 0.21 -6.55
N ALA A 302 16.58 1.21 -6.30
CA ALA A 302 15.91 2.00 -7.32
C ALA A 302 15.84 3.48 -6.92
N HIS A 303 16.00 4.34 -7.90
CA HIS A 303 15.67 5.76 -7.85
C HIS A 303 14.66 6.02 -8.96
N ILE A 304 13.46 6.50 -8.60
CA ILE A 304 12.37 6.71 -9.56
C ILE A 304 11.83 8.12 -9.43
N VAL A 305 11.70 8.79 -10.56
CA VAL A 305 11.16 10.15 -10.66
C VAL A 305 9.85 10.13 -11.40
N PHE A 306 8.79 10.60 -10.76
CA PHE A 306 7.46 10.78 -11.34
C PHE A 306 7.21 12.27 -11.56
N ASP A 307 6.98 12.68 -12.79
CA ASP A 307 6.56 14.03 -13.11
C ASP A 307 5.03 14.10 -13.21
N PHE A 308 4.46 15.17 -12.69
CA PHE A 308 3.04 15.48 -12.77
C PHE A 308 2.82 16.86 -13.37
N ASP A 309 1.70 17.03 -14.04
CA ASP A 309 1.20 18.37 -14.37
C ASP A 309 0.66 19.06 -13.11
N GLY A 310 0.49 20.38 -13.19
CA GLY A 310 0.03 21.15 -12.06
C GLY A 310 -1.39 20.81 -11.62
N VAL A 311 -1.59 20.80 -10.30
CA VAL A 311 -2.88 20.59 -9.63
C VAL A 311 -3.15 21.76 -8.65
N PRO A 312 -4.36 21.91 -8.09
CA PRO A 312 -4.65 22.95 -7.12
C PRO A 312 -3.69 22.97 -5.93
N ALA A 313 -3.25 21.81 -5.43
CA ALA A 313 -2.30 21.71 -4.32
C ALA A 313 -0.90 22.26 -4.63
N SER A 314 -0.53 22.32 -5.92
CA SER A 314 0.74 22.91 -6.41
C SER A 314 0.57 24.28 -7.04
N ASP A 315 -0.57 24.97 -6.82
CA ASP A 315 -0.96 26.22 -7.47
C ASP A 315 -0.87 26.15 -9.00
N GLY A 316 -1.23 25.02 -9.60
CA GLY A 316 -1.20 24.77 -11.03
C GLY A 316 0.20 24.59 -11.61
N LYS A 317 1.25 24.53 -10.81
CA LYS A 317 2.61 24.28 -11.26
C LYS A 317 2.93 22.80 -11.30
N PRO A 318 3.73 22.35 -12.29
CA PRO A 318 4.24 20.98 -12.29
C PRO A 318 4.99 20.66 -11.01
N PHE A 319 4.87 19.42 -10.56
CA PHE A 319 5.54 18.91 -9.36
C PHE A 319 6.03 17.48 -9.58
N LYS A 320 6.81 16.96 -8.61
CA LYS A 320 7.40 15.62 -8.69
C LYS A 320 7.13 14.79 -7.45
N PHE A 321 7.00 13.49 -7.65
CA PHE A 321 7.27 12.49 -6.62
C PHE A 321 8.59 11.82 -6.95
N GLU A 322 9.39 11.54 -5.94
CA GLU A 322 10.69 10.93 -6.11
C GLU A 322 10.89 9.84 -5.07
N TRP A 323 11.12 8.63 -5.56
CA TRP A 323 11.27 7.43 -4.76
C TRP A 323 12.73 7.00 -4.69
N PHE A 324 13.20 6.75 -3.48
CA PHE A 324 14.52 6.22 -3.22
C PHE A 324 14.42 4.89 -2.45
N ASP A 325 14.96 3.87 -3.06
CA ASP A 325 15.02 2.53 -2.53
C ASP A 325 16.47 2.06 -2.62
N GLY A 326 17.18 2.25 -1.58
CA GLY A 326 18.58 1.89 -1.47
C GLY A 326 18.94 1.53 -0.03
N CYS A 327 20.06 0.93 0.22
CA CYS A 327 20.54 0.61 1.55
C CYS A 327 21.02 1.87 2.32
N SER A 328 20.76 2.04 3.58
CA SER A 328 21.13 3.23 4.37
C SER A 328 22.24 3.00 5.38
N GLU A 329 22.69 1.78 5.50
CA GLU A 329 23.67 1.38 6.53
C GLU A 329 25.11 1.73 6.15
N PRO A 330 26.06 1.78 7.10
CA PRO A 330 27.47 2.05 6.82
C PRO A 330 28.09 1.15 5.74
N ASP A 331 27.65 -0.09 5.69
CA ASP A 331 28.08 -1.10 4.71
C ASP A 331 27.30 -1.00 3.40
N ASN A 332 26.58 0.06 3.24
CA ASN A 332 25.69 0.27 2.13
C ASN A 332 26.45 0.66 0.87
N LEU A 333 26.41 -0.20 -0.08
CA LEU A 333 27.06 -0.05 -1.37
C LEU A 333 26.24 0.78 -2.38
N ALA A 334 25.01 1.19 -2.05
CA ALA A 334 24.22 1.97 -2.99
C ALA A 334 24.83 3.36 -3.19
N PRO A 335 25.08 3.80 -4.44
CA PRO A 335 25.53 5.13 -4.76
C PRO A 335 24.66 6.24 -4.21
N ALA A 336 25.18 7.46 -4.13
CA ALA A 336 24.48 8.61 -3.55
C ALA A 336 23.14 8.94 -4.24
N ASN A 337 23.05 8.69 -5.56
CA ASN A 337 21.82 8.89 -6.35
C ASN A 337 20.65 7.94 -5.99
N PHE A 338 20.91 6.89 -5.22
CA PHE A 338 19.87 6.00 -4.68
C PHE A 338 19.46 6.37 -3.25
N ARG A 339 19.81 7.57 -2.80
CA ARG A 339 19.46 8.09 -1.47
C ARG A 339 18.78 9.45 -1.63
N PRO A 340 17.85 9.80 -0.72
CA PRO A 340 17.32 11.16 -0.69
C PRO A 340 18.44 12.19 -0.58
N PRO A 341 18.26 13.42 -1.10
CA PRO A 341 19.21 14.50 -0.92
C PRO A 341 19.63 14.72 0.52
N ALA A 342 20.90 15.09 0.77
CA ALA A 342 21.45 15.31 2.12
C ALA A 342 20.69 16.40 2.91
N GLU A 343 20.00 17.31 2.23
CA GLU A 343 19.11 18.29 2.82
C GLU A 343 18.02 17.62 3.68
N ILE A 344 17.49 16.48 3.22
CA ILE A 344 16.45 15.73 3.94
C ILE A 344 17.02 15.14 5.23
N ASP A 345 18.24 14.61 5.21
CA ASP A 345 18.93 14.13 6.43
C ASP A 345 19.10 15.29 7.44
N ALA A 346 19.51 16.48 6.96
CA ALA A 346 19.66 17.67 7.80
C ALA A 346 18.33 18.17 8.40
N LEU A 347 17.22 18.03 7.68
CA LEU A 347 15.88 18.36 8.17
C LEU A 347 15.43 17.37 9.26
N PHE A 348 15.59 16.07 9.04
CA PHE A 348 15.25 15.06 10.05
C PHE A 348 16.13 15.16 11.31
N ALA A 349 17.39 15.61 11.19
CA ALA A 349 18.25 15.88 12.34
C ALA A 349 17.71 17.00 13.25
N LYS A 350 16.97 17.96 12.70
CA LYS A 350 16.29 19.02 13.47
C LYS A 350 14.97 18.58 14.08
N ALA A 351 14.35 17.53 13.53
CA ALA A 351 13.09 16.97 14.00
C ALA A 351 13.27 16.16 15.29
N PRO A 352 12.20 15.82 16.02
CA PRO A 352 12.25 15.04 17.27
C PRO A 352 12.96 13.70 17.15
N TRP A 353 12.97 13.10 15.97
CA TRP A 353 13.61 11.79 15.72
C TRP A 353 15.14 11.86 15.61
N LYS A 354 15.75 13.06 15.42
CA LYS A 354 17.19 13.33 15.41
C LYS A 354 17.98 12.69 14.26
N HIS A 355 17.35 11.87 13.44
CA HIS A 355 17.95 11.24 12.24
C HIS A 355 16.84 10.89 11.24
N ARG A 356 17.20 10.74 9.98
CA ARG A 356 16.27 10.24 8.97
C ARG A 356 15.95 8.76 9.26
N PRO A 357 14.66 8.40 9.29
CA PRO A 357 14.24 7.01 9.46
C PRO A 357 14.56 6.17 8.22
N HIS A 358 14.48 4.84 8.36
CA HIS A 358 14.63 3.93 7.22
C HIS A 358 13.50 4.09 6.19
N GLU A 359 12.31 4.46 6.63
CA GLU A 359 11.14 4.63 5.77
C GLU A 359 10.41 5.91 6.15
N GLY A 360 9.98 6.66 5.13
CA GLY A 360 9.24 7.89 5.37
C GLY A 360 9.08 8.74 4.13
N LYS A 361 8.61 9.95 4.37
CA LYS A 361 8.45 10.97 3.35
C LYS A 361 8.88 12.34 3.85
N ALA A 362 9.31 13.17 2.91
CA ALA A 362 9.52 14.61 3.09
C ALA A 362 8.80 15.35 1.97
N VAL A 363 7.86 16.23 2.33
CA VAL A 363 7.12 17.03 1.35
C VAL A 363 7.67 18.44 1.37
N LYS A 364 8.27 18.86 0.25
CA LYS A 364 8.71 20.21 0.02
C LYS A 364 7.54 21.07 -0.42
N CYS A 365 7.26 22.10 0.34
CA CYS A 365 6.31 23.15 -0.01
C CYS A 365 7.08 24.47 -0.20
N ARG A 366 6.46 25.45 -0.85
CA ARG A 366 7.08 26.79 -1.06
C ARG A 366 7.63 27.40 0.23
N ASP A 367 6.91 27.30 1.34
CA ASP A 367 7.20 28.01 2.58
C ASP A 367 7.83 27.10 3.66
N GLY A 368 8.14 25.82 3.35
CA GLY A 368 8.74 24.86 4.29
C GLY A 368 8.56 23.40 3.93
N TRP A 369 8.71 22.54 4.93
CA TRP A 369 8.75 21.10 4.77
C TRP A 369 7.82 20.37 5.75
N ILE A 370 7.18 19.30 5.29
CA ILE A 370 6.46 18.34 6.12
C ILE A 370 7.27 17.06 6.11
N LEU A 371 7.61 16.54 7.30
CA LEU A 371 8.41 15.34 7.48
C LEU A 371 7.58 14.28 8.19
N GLN A 372 7.61 13.04 7.71
CA GLN A 372 6.89 11.94 8.34
C GLN A 372 7.67 10.63 8.19
N PRO A 373 8.23 10.07 9.29
CA PRO A 373 8.60 8.66 9.32
C PRO A 373 7.39 7.75 9.09
N HIS A 374 7.60 6.59 8.52
CA HIS A 374 6.53 5.61 8.34
C HIS A 374 6.15 4.96 9.68
N GLY A 375 4.84 4.81 9.95
CA GLY A 375 4.34 4.11 11.12
C GLY A 375 4.52 4.83 12.45
N VAL A 376 4.64 6.17 12.46
CA VAL A 376 4.72 6.99 13.67
C VAL A 376 3.38 7.68 13.99
N ASP A 377 3.25 8.21 15.19
CA ASP A 377 2.00 8.80 15.67
C ASP A 377 1.80 10.26 15.24
N PHE A 378 2.84 10.96 14.78
CA PHE A 378 2.75 12.37 14.41
C PHE A 378 3.64 12.72 13.21
N ALA A 379 3.25 13.74 12.45
CA ALA A 379 4.06 14.40 11.43
C ALA A 379 4.77 15.62 12.03
N TRP A 380 5.83 16.10 11.39
CA TRP A 380 6.59 17.28 11.78
C TRP A 380 6.61 18.29 10.63
N ALA A 381 6.45 19.57 10.94
CA ALA A 381 6.47 20.61 9.93
C ALA A 381 7.40 21.77 10.36
N ILE A 382 8.19 22.26 9.40
CA ILE A 382 9.18 23.32 9.64
C ILE A 382 9.17 24.32 8.48
N ARG A 383 9.17 25.62 8.79
CA ARG A 383 9.27 26.68 7.79
C ARG A 383 10.72 26.85 7.31
N ASN A 384 10.89 27.52 6.17
CA ASN A 384 12.22 27.82 5.61
C ASN A 384 13.08 28.67 6.56
N ASN A 385 12.47 29.50 7.41
CA ASN A 385 13.17 30.28 8.44
C ASN A 385 13.55 29.46 9.70
N GLY A 386 13.27 28.16 9.70
CA GLY A 386 13.58 27.25 10.82
C GLY A 386 12.51 27.20 11.93
N SER A 387 11.43 27.97 11.85
CA SER A 387 10.35 27.90 12.84
C SER A 387 9.51 26.66 12.65
N VAL A 388 9.17 25.98 13.76
CA VAL A 388 8.34 24.78 13.76
C VAL A 388 6.87 25.15 13.62
N VAL A 389 6.16 24.39 12.83
CA VAL A 389 4.71 24.48 12.70
C VAL A 389 4.09 23.31 13.47
N VAL A 390 3.21 23.63 14.39
CA VAL A 390 2.46 22.59 15.13
C VAL A 390 1.51 21.89 14.17
N PRO A 391 1.61 20.55 14.02
CA PRO A 391 0.67 19.81 13.20
C PRO A 391 -0.76 19.93 13.74
N PRO A 392 -1.78 19.87 12.87
CA PRO A 392 -3.17 19.96 13.31
C PRO A 392 -3.53 18.80 14.24
N THR A 393 -4.37 19.10 15.24
CA THR A 393 -4.98 18.05 16.04
C THR A 393 -6.00 17.32 15.19
N VAL A 394 -5.82 16.02 15.02
CA VAL A 394 -6.79 15.14 14.34
C VAL A 394 -7.55 14.34 15.38
N GLY A 395 -8.87 14.33 15.30
CA GLY A 395 -9.73 13.59 16.22
C GLY A 395 -9.47 12.07 16.17
N PRO A 396 -10.05 11.29 17.08
CA PRO A 396 -9.99 9.84 17.04
C PRO A 396 -10.58 9.30 15.72
N ALA A 397 -10.05 8.22 15.22
CA ALA A 397 -10.57 7.50 14.07
C ALA A 397 -10.64 6.01 14.41
N PRO A 398 -11.56 5.24 13.79
CA PRO A 398 -11.52 3.80 13.86
C PRO A 398 -10.19 3.28 13.29
N THR A 399 -9.79 2.09 13.67
CA THR A 399 -8.71 1.41 12.95
C THR A 399 -9.11 1.20 11.49
N HIS A 400 -8.14 1.06 10.62
CA HIS A 400 -8.40 0.82 9.20
C HIS A 400 -9.34 -0.38 8.95
N TYR A 401 -9.24 -1.40 9.77
CA TYR A 401 -10.07 -2.60 9.72
C TYR A 401 -11.50 -2.36 10.21
N HIS A 402 -11.65 -1.63 11.32
CA HIS A 402 -12.96 -1.23 11.83
C HIS A 402 -13.64 -0.24 10.88
N GLU A 403 -12.89 0.62 10.21
CA GLU A 403 -13.42 1.49 9.16
C GLU A 403 -14.09 0.67 8.05
N PHE A 404 -13.42 -0.37 7.54
CA PHE A 404 -13.99 -1.28 6.54
C PHE A 404 -15.32 -1.86 7.01
N MET A 405 -15.34 -2.44 8.21
CA MET A 405 -16.55 -3.04 8.78
C MET A 405 -17.68 -2.03 8.98
N ASN A 406 -17.35 -0.83 9.49
CA ASN A 406 -18.30 0.24 9.66
C ASN A 406 -18.89 0.71 8.32
N CYS A 407 -18.06 0.77 7.28
CA CYS A 407 -18.47 1.12 5.93
C CYS A 407 -19.41 0.05 5.33
N VAL A 408 -19.08 -1.24 5.48
CA VAL A 408 -19.96 -2.34 5.06
C VAL A 408 -21.34 -2.25 5.71
N ILE A 409 -21.39 -1.95 7.02
CA ILE A 409 -22.65 -1.87 7.77
C ILE A 409 -23.46 -0.62 7.42
N SER A 410 -22.78 0.49 7.13
CA SER A 410 -23.45 1.79 6.88
C SER A 410 -23.70 2.11 5.40
N GLY A 411 -23.14 1.30 4.48
CA GLY A 411 -23.18 1.57 3.03
C GLY A 411 -22.32 2.77 2.59
N LYS A 412 -21.39 3.23 3.44
CA LYS A 412 -20.50 4.36 3.11
C LYS A 412 -19.20 3.86 2.48
N LYS A 413 -18.54 4.75 1.71
CA LYS A 413 -17.24 4.46 1.13
C LYS A 413 -16.13 4.52 2.17
N ALA A 414 -15.15 3.61 2.07
CA ALA A 414 -13.95 3.63 2.90
C ALA A 414 -12.95 4.70 2.44
N ALA A 415 -12.06 5.11 3.34
CA ALA A 415 -11.05 6.13 3.04
C ALA A 415 -10.04 5.69 1.97
N THR A 416 -9.86 4.40 1.74
CA THR A 416 -8.98 3.84 0.71
C THR A 416 -9.76 3.03 -0.34
N ASP A 417 -10.90 3.55 -0.72
CA ASP A 417 -11.82 3.04 -1.74
C ASP A 417 -11.12 2.92 -3.11
N PHE A 418 -11.56 1.96 -3.93
CA PHE A 418 -10.96 1.69 -5.23
C PHE A 418 -11.13 2.81 -6.25
N ALA A 419 -12.06 3.73 -6.06
CA ALA A 419 -12.29 4.84 -6.98
C ALA A 419 -11.07 5.75 -7.14
N TRP A 420 -10.26 5.92 -6.07
CA TRP A 420 -9.03 6.69 -6.17
C TRP A 420 -7.76 5.84 -5.97
N SER A 421 -7.82 4.80 -5.14
CA SER A 421 -6.63 4.01 -4.83
C SER A 421 -6.09 3.22 -6.03
N THR A 422 -6.95 2.91 -7.02
CA THR A 422 -6.53 2.32 -8.29
C THR A 422 -5.65 3.28 -9.11
N TYR A 423 -5.95 4.58 -9.14
CA TYR A 423 -5.10 5.56 -9.84
C TYR A 423 -3.75 5.76 -9.13
N MET A 424 -3.76 5.81 -7.80
CA MET A 424 -2.52 5.80 -7.03
C MET A 424 -1.71 4.52 -7.33
N ARG A 425 -2.37 3.37 -7.45
CA ARG A 425 -1.70 2.12 -7.82
C ARG A 425 -1.16 2.18 -9.26
N GLU A 426 -1.87 2.75 -10.21
CA GLU A 426 -1.37 2.97 -11.57
C GLU A 426 -0.10 3.82 -11.57
N CYS A 427 -0.01 4.86 -10.73
CA CYS A 427 1.22 5.64 -10.56
C CYS A 427 2.39 4.74 -10.09
N VAL A 428 2.17 3.90 -9.07
CA VAL A 428 3.19 2.96 -8.58
C VAL A 428 3.59 1.96 -9.67
N ILE A 429 2.62 1.41 -10.43
CA ILE A 429 2.89 0.51 -11.56
C ILE A 429 3.71 1.21 -12.65
N ALA A 430 3.49 2.50 -12.91
CA ALA A 430 4.33 3.25 -13.84
C ALA A 430 5.80 3.27 -13.39
N GLY A 431 6.06 3.39 -12.08
CA GLY A 431 7.40 3.24 -11.49
C GLY A 431 7.97 1.84 -11.68
N GLU A 432 7.17 0.80 -11.42
CA GLU A 432 7.56 -0.60 -11.66
C GLU A 432 7.90 -0.87 -13.15
N ILE A 433 7.17 -0.23 -14.07
CA ILE A 433 7.47 -0.31 -15.50
C ILE A 433 8.78 0.44 -15.81
N ALA A 434 8.97 1.63 -15.25
CA ALA A 434 10.21 2.38 -15.45
C ALA A 434 11.45 1.62 -14.95
N GLU A 435 11.35 0.86 -13.83
CA GLU A 435 12.42 -0.04 -13.38
C GLU A 435 12.76 -1.15 -14.41
N ARG A 436 11.79 -1.56 -15.23
CA ARG A 436 12.03 -2.58 -16.28
C ARG A 436 12.69 -2.01 -17.53
N VAL A 437 12.53 -0.71 -17.79
CA VAL A 437 13.13 0.04 -18.90
C VAL A 437 14.07 1.10 -18.39
N ALA A 438 14.79 0.81 -17.31
CA ALA A 438 15.64 1.73 -16.59
C ALA A 438 16.59 2.54 -17.52
N GLY A 439 16.80 3.81 -17.18
CA GLY A 439 17.59 4.76 -17.98
C GLY A 439 16.75 5.49 -19.04
N THR A 440 15.52 5.05 -19.33
CA THR A 440 14.64 5.69 -20.31
C THR A 440 13.50 6.43 -19.61
N LYS A 441 13.29 7.69 -19.94
CA LYS A 441 12.09 8.42 -19.52
C LYS A 441 10.93 8.02 -20.43
N ILE A 442 9.83 7.57 -19.83
CA ILE A 442 8.61 7.15 -20.53
C ILE A 442 7.47 8.12 -20.17
N THR A 443 6.69 8.53 -21.18
CA THR A 443 5.58 9.49 -21.05
C THR A 443 4.25 8.76 -21.19
N TRP A 444 3.32 9.01 -20.27
CA TRP A 444 2.01 8.38 -20.24
C TRP A 444 0.97 9.22 -20.97
N ASP A 445 0.29 8.65 -21.92
CA ASP A 445 -0.92 9.23 -22.52
C ASP A 445 -2.16 8.63 -21.85
N ALA A 446 -2.86 9.43 -21.06
CA ALA A 446 -4.05 9.00 -20.34
C ALA A 446 -5.25 8.68 -21.28
N ASN A 447 -5.32 9.24 -22.49
CA ASN A 447 -6.39 9.02 -23.43
C ASN A 447 -6.26 7.64 -24.10
N THR A 448 -5.06 7.32 -24.58
CA THR A 448 -4.77 6.02 -25.20
C THR A 448 -4.41 4.96 -24.17
N ARG A 449 -4.11 5.35 -22.92
CA ARG A 449 -3.61 4.49 -21.84
C ARG A 449 -2.36 3.70 -22.25
N ARG A 450 -1.42 4.40 -22.89
CA ARG A 450 -0.14 3.86 -23.35
C ARG A 450 1.01 4.79 -23.03
N PHE A 451 2.18 4.23 -22.90
CA PHE A 451 3.43 4.99 -22.90
C PHE A 451 3.90 5.27 -24.33
N ASP A 452 4.75 6.26 -24.50
CA ASP A 452 5.47 6.57 -25.74
C ASP A 452 6.58 5.57 -26.08
N SER A 453 6.62 4.43 -25.39
CA SER A 453 7.63 3.37 -25.51
C SER A 453 6.96 2.00 -25.64
N ASP A 454 7.21 1.30 -26.75
CA ASP A 454 6.71 -0.07 -26.94
C ASP A 454 7.29 -1.05 -25.91
N ALA A 455 8.53 -0.86 -25.53
CA ALA A 455 9.17 -1.67 -24.47
C ALA A 455 8.44 -1.52 -23.12
N ALA A 456 7.99 -0.31 -22.77
CA ALA A 456 7.19 -0.06 -21.58
C ALA A 456 5.77 -0.63 -21.72
N ASN A 457 5.16 -0.47 -22.90
CA ASN A 457 3.81 -0.95 -23.18
C ASN A 457 3.66 -2.47 -23.11
N ALA A 458 4.73 -3.22 -23.32
CA ALA A 458 4.75 -4.68 -23.12
C ALA A 458 4.42 -5.13 -21.68
N PHE A 459 4.51 -4.21 -20.70
CA PHE A 459 4.25 -4.47 -19.28
C PHE A 459 2.90 -3.92 -18.79
N LEU A 460 2.07 -3.35 -19.66
CA LEU A 460 0.73 -2.88 -19.31
C LEU A 460 -0.22 -4.03 -18.96
N THR A 461 0.09 -5.23 -19.43
CA THR A 461 -0.58 -6.51 -19.17
C THR A 461 0.45 -7.56 -18.76
N ARG A 462 0.00 -8.76 -18.43
CA ARG A 462 0.87 -9.92 -18.21
C ARG A 462 0.21 -11.19 -18.76
N PRO A 463 0.99 -12.21 -19.09
CA PRO A 463 0.43 -13.52 -19.44
C PRO A 463 -0.17 -14.19 -18.19
N TYR A 464 -1.24 -14.94 -18.39
CA TYR A 464 -1.84 -15.80 -17.39
C TYR A 464 -1.65 -17.26 -17.79
N ARG A 465 -1.40 -18.13 -16.82
CA ARG A 465 -1.39 -19.57 -17.05
C ARG A 465 -2.78 -20.03 -17.48
N LYS A 466 -2.83 -20.97 -18.43
CA LYS A 466 -4.08 -21.52 -18.96
C LYS A 466 -5.01 -22.00 -17.83
N GLY A 467 -6.26 -21.58 -17.86
CA GLY A 467 -7.28 -21.86 -16.84
C GLY A 467 -7.20 -20.95 -15.60
N TRP A 468 -6.34 -19.93 -15.63
CA TRP A 468 -6.20 -18.91 -14.59
C TRP A 468 -6.35 -17.49 -15.13
N GLU A 469 -6.88 -17.36 -16.35
CA GLU A 469 -7.15 -16.08 -16.99
C GLU A 469 -8.18 -15.30 -16.15
N ILE A 470 -8.02 -13.98 -16.14
CA ILE A 470 -8.98 -13.11 -15.46
C ILE A 470 -10.04 -12.70 -16.49
N PRO A 471 -11.32 -13.02 -16.27
CA PRO A 471 -12.38 -12.58 -17.16
C PRO A 471 -12.36 -11.06 -17.35
N GLY A 472 -12.37 -10.62 -18.62
CA GLY A 472 -12.26 -9.21 -18.99
C GLY A 472 -10.84 -8.69 -19.23
N LEU A 473 -9.80 -9.55 -19.07
CA LEU A 473 -8.40 -9.26 -19.44
C LEU A 473 -7.83 -10.23 -20.48
N ALA A 474 -8.60 -11.24 -20.88
CA ALA A 474 -8.21 -12.21 -21.91
C ALA A 474 -8.45 -11.67 -23.32
#